data_ef2f3db0ed9baa839575434c480ddb7a
#
_entry.id   ef2f3db0ed9baa839575434c480ddb7a
#
_cell.length_a   1.000
_cell.length_b   1.000
_cell.length_c   1.000
_cell.angle_alpha   90.00
_cell.angle_beta   90.00
_cell.angle_gamma   90.00
#
_symmetry.space_group_name_H-M   'P 1'
#
loop_
_entity.id
_entity.type
_entity.pdbx_description
1 polymer ?
#
loop_
_entity_poly.entity_id
_entity_poly.type
_entity_poly.pdbx_seq_one_letter_code
_entity_poly.pdbx_strand_id
1 'polypeptide(L)'
;MSRSSKYYSDSRTEWSSPGYASEYLEIAESIPHRNEGEQVLLEYIPTDAKRILDLGTGDGRLIKLIRSKRQQQSPKFIVVDVSPTMLEKATGYFKNDNDVSIIEHDLSYPISDKLIIEEAGQSEIQFDAIISGLAIHHLNHERKYSLYQEVYDLLTPGGVFCNLDHVASPTKRLHKQFLAKTTYKKEDKSNKLLDMQTQLKWLEEIGFIDVDCYWKWLELALLVGLKPF
;
A
#
# COMPACT_ATOMS: atom_id res chain seq x y z
N MET A 1 -1.90 15.76 30.52
CA MET A 1 -2.80 14.62 30.81
C MET A 1 -3.03 13.87 29.51
N SER A 2 -2.49 12.69 29.44
CA SER A 2 -2.40 11.84 28.24
C SER A 2 -3.79 11.32 27.84
N ARG A 3 -4.24 11.70 26.63
CA ARG A 3 -5.39 11.10 25.94
C ARG A 3 -4.88 10.40 24.68
N SER A 4 -4.35 9.22 24.74
CA SER A 4 -4.03 8.50 23.50
C SER A 4 -3.80 7.01 23.65
N SER A 5 -4.53 6.28 24.47
CA SER A 5 -4.22 4.85 24.63
C SER A 5 -5.38 3.88 24.37
N LYS A 6 -6.48 4.31 23.69
CA LYS A 6 -7.68 3.47 23.61
C LYS A 6 -8.13 3.02 22.20
N TYR A 7 -7.41 3.35 21.12
CA TYR A 7 -7.91 3.11 19.75
C TYR A 7 -7.00 2.27 18.82
N TYR A 8 -5.86 1.80 19.30
CA TYR A 8 -5.02 0.95 18.46
C TYR A 8 -5.34 -0.52 18.74
N SER A 9 -6.18 -1.13 17.91
CA SER A 9 -6.24 -2.59 17.83
C SER A 9 -4.91 -3.07 17.27
N ASP A 10 -4.24 -3.93 17.99
CA ASP A 10 -2.90 -4.42 17.67
C ASP A 10 -2.94 -5.25 16.37
N SER A 11 -2.80 -4.60 15.22
CA SER A 11 -2.66 -5.25 13.91
C SER A 11 -1.34 -6.05 13.83
N ARG A 12 -0.40 -5.81 14.74
CA ARG A 12 0.86 -6.54 14.81
C ARG A 12 0.68 -8.03 15.02
N THR A 13 -0.37 -8.46 15.72
CA THR A 13 -0.47 -9.85 16.20
C THR A 13 -0.60 -10.88 15.09
N GLU A 14 -1.26 -10.56 13.98
CA GLU A 14 -1.45 -11.51 12.87
C GLU A 14 -0.25 -11.50 11.91
N TRP A 15 0.15 -10.34 11.39
CA TRP A 15 1.25 -10.20 10.43
C TRP A 15 2.65 -10.41 11.03
N SER A 16 2.81 -10.25 12.35
CA SER A 16 4.05 -10.62 13.05
C SER A 16 4.20 -12.13 13.23
N SER A 17 3.14 -12.92 12.96
CA SER A 17 3.22 -14.38 12.99
C SER A 17 3.85 -14.89 11.69
N PRO A 18 4.97 -15.64 11.77
CA PRO A 18 5.61 -16.20 10.58
C PRO A 18 4.69 -17.13 9.78
N GLY A 19 3.81 -17.87 10.45
CA GLY A 19 2.85 -18.77 9.81
C GLY A 19 1.86 -18.01 8.94
N TYR A 20 1.27 -16.92 9.45
CA TYR A 20 0.30 -16.13 8.72
C TYR A 20 0.89 -15.50 7.44
N ALA A 21 2.07 -14.88 7.57
CA ALA A 21 2.77 -14.28 6.43
C ALA A 21 3.16 -15.34 5.37
N SER A 22 3.57 -16.53 5.81
CA SER A 22 3.91 -17.63 4.90
C SER A 22 2.70 -18.18 4.17
N GLU A 23 1.57 -18.39 4.86
CA GLU A 23 0.30 -18.81 4.24
C GLU A 23 -0.17 -17.79 3.19
N TYR A 24 -0.08 -16.49 3.49
CA TYR A 24 -0.41 -15.45 2.52
C TYR A 24 0.46 -15.55 1.27
N LEU A 25 1.77 -15.74 1.41
CA LEU A 25 2.69 -15.83 0.27
C LEU A 25 2.37 -17.02 -0.65
N GLU A 26 1.92 -18.15 -0.09
CA GLU A 26 1.52 -19.32 -0.87
C GLU A 26 0.29 -19.05 -1.78
N ILE A 27 -0.59 -18.15 -1.33
CA ILE A 27 -1.84 -17.84 -2.04
C ILE A 27 -1.79 -16.52 -2.81
N ALA A 28 -0.82 -15.65 -2.52
CA ALA A 28 -0.72 -14.31 -3.11
C ALA A 28 -0.71 -14.30 -4.64
N GLU A 29 -0.04 -15.29 -5.25
CA GLU A 29 0.00 -15.48 -6.71
C GLU A 29 -1.33 -16.00 -7.29
N SER A 30 -2.19 -16.58 -6.46
CA SER A 30 -3.48 -17.13 -6.87
C SER A 30 -4.64 -16.14 -6.76
N ILE A 31 -4.37 -14.90 -6.31
CA ILE A 31 -5.40 -13.84 -6.24
C ILE A 31 -5.84 -13.50 -7.67
N PRO A 32 -7.12 -13.77 -8.03
CA PRO A 32 -7.57 -13.57 -9.39
C PRO A 32 -7.45 -12.11 -9.82
N HIS A 33 -6.98 -11.90 -11.05
CA HIS A 33 -6.84 -10.56 -11.66
C HIS A 33 -5.88 -9.59 -10.95
N ARG A 34 -5.15 -10.01 -9.94
CA ARG A 34 -4.15 -9.19 -9.26
C ARG A 34 -3.11 -8.63 -10.24
N ASN A 35 -2.57 -9.49 -11.10
CA ASN A 35 -1.57 -9.09 -12.10
C ASN A 35 -2.10 -8.00 -13.04
N GLU A 36 -3.37 -8.06 -13.43
CA GLU A 36 -3.99 -7.05 -14.28
C GLU A 36 -4.04 -5.69 -13.57
N GLY A 37 -4.52 -5.65 -12.32
CA GLY A 37 -4.54 -4.43 -11.51
C GLY A 37 -3.15 -3.87 -11.27
N GLU A 38 -2.15 -4.72 -11.00
CA GLU A 38 -0.75 -4.31 -10.86
C GLU A 38 -0.17 -3.72 -12.15
N GLN A 39 -0.50 -4.29 -13.32
CA GLN A 39 -0.07 -3.73 -14.61
C GLN A 39 -0.65 -2.32 -14.83
N VAL A 40 -1.93 -2.11 -14.52
CA VAL A 40 -2.55 -0.78 -14.61
C VAL A 40 -1.91 0.19 -13.62
N LEU A 41 -1.64 -0.23 -12.37
CA LEU A 41 -0.94 0.60 -11.39
C LEU A 41 0.41 1.12 -11.94
N LEU A 42 1.17 0.26 -12.61
CA LEU A 42 2.47 0.63 -13.17
C LEU A 42 2.39 1.71 -14.26
N GLU A 43 1.25 1.86 -14.94
CA GLU A 43 1.03 2.87 -15.98
C GLU A 43 0.93 4.29 -15.40
N TYR A 44 0.50 4.41 -14.12
CA TYR A 44 0.34 5.70 -13.43
C TYR A 44 1.59 6.18 -12.71
N ILE A 45 2.61 5.34 -12.55
CA ILE A 45 3.88 5.77 -11.95
C ILE A 45 4.66 6.60 -12.97
N PRO A 46 5.00 7.88 -12.69
CA PRO A 46 5.74 8.72 -13.62
C PRO A 46 7.03 8.04 -14.09
N THR A 47 7.29 8.05 -15.39
CA THR A 47 8.46 7.36 -15.98
C THR A 47 9.80 7.95 -15.52
N ASP A 48 9.80 9.21 -15.12
CA ASP A 48 10.92 9.97 -14.59
C ASP A 48 10.95 10.06 -13.06
N ALA A 49 10.07 9.33 -12.36
CA ALA A 49 10.05 9.26 -10.91
C ALA A 49 11.44 8.90 -10.38
N LYS A 50 11.93 9.69 -9.43
CA LYS A 50 13.25 9.54 -8.78
C LYS A 50 13.14 8.86 -7.43
N ARG A 51 12.01 9.00 -6.75
CA ARG A 51 11.79 8.45 -5.41
C ARG A 51 10.38 7.90 -5.27
N ILE A 52 10.28 6.63 -4.87
CA ILE A 52 9.00 5.92 -4.70
C ILE A 52 8.93 5.34 -3.28
N LEU A 53 7.79 5.52 -2.62
CA LEU A 53 7.46 4.88 -1.35
C LEU A 53 6.44 3.74 -1.60
N ASP A 54 6.73 2.54 -1.08
CA ASP A 54 5.82 1.39 -1.13
C ASP A 54 5.30 1.06 0.28
N LEU A 55 3.99 1.20 0.47
CA LEU A 55 3.29 1.03 1.75
C LEU A 55 2.73 -0.38 1.89
N GLY A 56 3.28 -1.16 2.82
CA GLY A 56 2.95 -2.58 2.96
C GLY A 56 3.54 -3.41 1.82
N THR A 57 4.85 -3.29 1.64
CA THR A 57 5.57 -3.84 0.48
C THR A 57 5.51 -5.37 0.39
N GLY A 58 5.23 -6.05 1.51
CA GLY A 58 5.34 -7.49 1.60
C GLY A 58 6.75 -7.98 1.25
N ASP A 59 6.84 -8.91 0.32
CA ASP A 59 8.12 -9.44 -0.19
C ASP A 59 8.78 -8.55 -1.26
N GLY A 60 8.31 -7.31 -1.43
CA GLY A 60 8.83 -6.36 -2.44
C GLY A 60 8.26 -6.55 -3.84
N ARG A 61 7.10 -7.17 -3.98
CA ARG A 61 6.48 -7.52 -5.26
C ARG A 61 6.34 -6.35 -6.24
N LEU A 62 5.77 -5.23 -5.81
CA LEU A 62 5.56 -4.07 -6.69
C LEU A 62 6.90 -3.50 -7.17
N ILE A 63 7.91 -3.45 -6.31
CA ILE A 63 9.25 -2.97 -6.69
C ILE A 63 9.88 -3.87 -7.75
N LYS A 64 9.76 -5.20 -7.60
CA LYS A 64 10.23 -6.16 -8.61
C LYS A 64 9.56 -5.91 -9.96
N LEU A 65 8.25 -5.65 -9.99
CA LEU A 65 7.51 -5.35 -11.21
C LEU A 65 7.93 -4.02 -11.83
N ILE A 66 8.10 -2.95 -11.03
CA ILE A 66 8.59 -1.66 -11.51
C ILE A 66 9.97 -1.82 -12.16
N ARG A 67 10.89 -2.49 -11.49
CA ARG A 67 12.24 -2.73 -12.01
C ARG A 67 12.26 -3.53 -13.30
N SER A 68 11.41 -4.53 -13.42
CA SER A 68 11.34 -5.35 -14.65
C SER A 68 10.94 -4.53 -15.89
N LYS A 69 10.22 -3.43 -15.71
CA LYS A 69 9.80 -2.53 -16.80
C LYS A 69 10.74 -1.35 -17.05
N ARG A 70 11.59 -0.99 -16.09
CA ARG A 70 12.48 0.18 -16.15
C ARG A 70 13.93 -0.23 -16.31
N GLN A 71 14.44 -0.25 -17.54
CA GLN A 71 15.81 -0.71 -17.84
C GLN A 71 16.88 0.38 -17.71
N GLN A 72 16.56 1.67 -17.73
CA GLN A 72 17.56 2.74 -17.88
C GLN A 72 17.67 3.73 -16.72
N GLN A 73 16.63 3.92 -15.89
CA GLN A 73 16.68 4.78 -14.70
C GLN A 73 15.92 4.08 -13.58
N SER A 74 16.63 3.71 -12.54
CA SER A 74 16.04 3.16 -11.34
C SER A 74 15.75 4.28 -10.34
N PRO A 75 14.50 4.48 -9.91
CA PRO A 75 14.22 5.35 -8.78
C PRO A 75 14.83 4.76 -7.50
N LYS A 76 15.03 5.62 -6.49
CA LYS A 76 15.22 5.15 -5.13
C LYS A 76 13.88 4.71 -4.55
N PHE A 77 13.89 3.57 -3.88
CA PHE A 77 12.72 3.03 -3.23
C PHE A 77 12.89 3.07 -1.71
N ILE A 78 11.86 3.54 -1.03
CA ILE A 78 11.68 3.27 0.39
C ILE A 78 10.49 2.33 0.49
N VAL A 79 10.67 1.20 1.18
CA VAL A 79 9.64 0.18 1.31
C VAL A 79 9.39 -0.10 2.78
N VAL A 80 8.12 -0.12 3.17
CA VAL A 80 7.74 -0.33 4.56
C VAL A 80 6.79 -1.52 4.70
N ASP A 81 7.01 -2.33 5.72
CA ASP A 81 6.10 -3.39 6.13
C ASP A 81 6.22 -3.65 7.64
N VAL A 82 5.20 -4.25 8.23
CA VAL A 82 5.20 -4.60 9.67
C VAL A 82 5.68 -6.04 9.89
N SER A 83 5.65 -6.87 8.87
CA SER A 83 5.93 -8.30 8.97
C SER A 83 7.43 -8.61 8.83
N PRO A 84 8.10 -9.10 9.88
CA PRO A 84 9.51 -9.50 9.79
C PRO A 84 9.74 -10.58 8.73
N THR A 85 8.81 -11.53 8.56
CA THR A 85 8.90 -12.60 7.56
C THR A 85 8.85 -12.05 6.12
N MET A 86 8.02 -11.04 5.87
CA MET A 86 7.96 -10.36 4.58
C MET A 86 9.25 -9.58 4.32
N LEU A 87 9.70 -8.80 5.30
CA LEU A 87 10.91 -7.99 5.19
C LEU A 87 12.18 -8.85 5.02
N GLU A 88 12.24 -10.02 5.64
CA GLU A 88 13.35 -10.97 5.41
C GLU A 88 13.43 -11.39 3.92
N LYS A 89 12.27 -11.70 3.30
CA LYS A 89 12.23 -12.05 1.87
C LYS A 89 12.59 -10.85 0.98
N ALA A 90 12.05 -9.67 1.28
CA ALA A 90 12.41 -8.44 0.57
C ALA A 90 13.91 -8.15 0.68
N THR A 91 14.47 -8.23 1.90
CA THR A 91 15.91 -8.06 2.16
C THR A 91 16.74 -9.07 1.39
N GLY A 92 16.34 -10.33 1.38
CA GLY A 92 17.03 -11.38 0.62
C GLY A 92 17.06 -11.07 -0.88
N TYR A 93 15.96 -10.57 -1.43
CA TYR A 93 15.86 -10.22 -2.85
C TYR A 93 16.68 -8.96 -3.20
N PHE A 94 16.61 -7.91 -2.37
CA PHE A 94 17.27 -6.62 -2.63
C PHE A 94 18.65 -6.49 -1.97
N LYS A 95 19.25 -7.58 -1.50
CA LYS A 95 20.50 -7.60 -0.72
C LYS A 95 21.65 -6.77 -1.30
N ASN A 96 21.75 -6.68 -2.61
CA ASN A 96 22.83 -5.97 -3.32
C ASN A 96 22.29 -4.72 -4.04
N ASP A 97 21.12 -4.24 -3.67
CA ASP A 97 20.45 -3.12 -4.32
C ASP A 97 20.52 -1.88 -3.42
N ASN A 98 21.45 -0.98 -3.72
CA ASN A 98 21.67 0.25 -2.96
C ASN A 98 20.55 1.29 -3.16
N ASP A 99 19.63 1.06 -4.10
CA ASP A 99 18.52 1.96 -4.36
C ASP A 99 17.24 1.56 -3.61
N VAL A 100 17.27 0.50 -2.79
CA VAL A 100 16.14 0.04 -1.98
C VAL A 100 16.46 0.14 -0.49
N SER A 101 15.77 1.03 0.21
CA SER A 101 15.79 1.13 1.68
C SER A 101 14.59 0.38 2.26
N ILE A 102 14.83 -0.59 3.15
CA ILE A 102 13.79 -1.43 3.75
C ILE A 102 13.61 -1.02 5.21
N ILE A 103 12.37 -0.69 5.58
CA ILE A 103 12.04 -0.18 6.93
C ILE A 103 10.93 -1.03 7.53
N GLU A 104 11.17 -1.55 8.74
CA GLU A 104 10.11 -2.16 9.55
C GLU A 104 9.24 -1.06 10.14
N HIS A 105 7.97 -0.96 9.71
CA HIS A 105 7.03 0.02 10.19
C HIS A 105 5.60 -0.49 10.14
N ASP A 106 4.86 -0.28 11.24
CA ASP A 106 3.43 -0.56 11.31
C ASP A 106 2.63 0.66 10.85
N LEU A 107 1.91 0.52 9.72
CA LEU A 107 1.07 1.57 9.15
C LEU A 107 -0.08 2.03 10.08
N SER A 108 -0.33 1.35 11.19
CA SER A 108 -1.24 1.82 12.26
C SER A 108 -0.71 3.06 12.97
N TYR A 109 0.57 3.38 12.81
CA TYR A 109 1.23 4.58 13.34
C TYR A 109 1.63 5.54 12.21
N PRO A 110 1.84 6.84 12.51
CA PRO A 110 2.28 7.82 11.51
C PRO A 110 3.58 7.41 10.82
N ILE A 111 3.62 7.58 9.48
CA ILE A 111 4.77 7.18 8.66
C ILE A 111 5.92 8.19 8.76
N SER A 112 5.59 9.48 8.76
CA SER A 112 6.55 10.58 8.64
C SER A 112 7.67 10.55 9.66
N ASP A 113 7.33 10.25 10.92
CA ASP A 113 8.32 10.24 12.02
C ASP A 113 9.39 9.16 11.80
N LYS A 114 8.97 7.97 11.38
CA LYS A 114 9.88 6.85 11.13
C LYS A 114 10.78 7.10 9.92
N LEU A 115 10.20 7.55 8.82
CA LEU A 115 10.95 7.86 7.58
C LEU A 115 11.98 8.96 7.79
N ILE A 116 11.62 10.01 8.56
CA ILE A 116 12.55 11.11 8.87
C ILE A 116 13.74 10.61 9.70
N ILE A 117 13.50 9.72 10.65
CA ILE A 117 14.55 9.16 11.52
C ILE A 117 15.51 8.27 10.72
N GLU A 118 15.01 7.39 9.87
CA GLU A 118 15.81 6.43 9.10
C GLU A 118 16.64 7.11 7.99
N GLU A 119 16.11 8.16 7.37
CA GLU A 119 16.80 8.99 6.36
C GLU A 119 17.55 10.16 7.00
N ALA A 120 18.03 10.00 8.23
CA ALA A 120 18.62 11.05 9.07
C ALA A 120 19.58 11.99 8.32
N GLY A 121 19.20 13.25 8.23
CA GLY A 121 19.95 14.32 7.57
C GLY A 121 19.15 15.11 6.53
N GLN A 122 17.92 14.73 6.22
CA GLN A 122 17.04 15.51 5.35
C GLN A 122 15.87 16.09 6.15
N SER A 123 15.68 17.39 6.03
CA SER A 123 14.59 18.11 6.73
C SER A 123 13.21 17.83 6.12
N GLU A 124 13.16 17.36 4.88
CA GLU A 124 11.92 17.03 4.17
C GLU A 124 12.19 15.89 3.18
N ILE A 125 11.43 14.82 3.28
CA ILE A 125 11.42 13.72 2.31
C ILE A 125 10.14 13.82 1.50
N GLN A 126 10.26 13.90 0.17
CA GLN A 126 9.14 13.90 -0.74
C GLN A 126 9.30 12.81 -1.81
N PHE A 127 8.18 12.28 -2.29
CA PHE A 127 8.10 11.18 -3.24
C PHE A 127 7.38 11.61 -4.52
N ASP A 128 7.85 11.14 -5.66
CA ASP A 128 7.18 11.33 -6.96
C ASP A 128 6.00 10.37 -7.13
N ALA A 129 6.08 9.22 -6.45
CA ALA A 129 4.97 8.27 -6.35
C ALA A 129 4.95 7.60 -4.98
N ILE A 130 3.74 7.41 -4.44
CA ILE A 130 3.50 6.56 -3.28
C ILE A 130 2.54 5.47 -3.72
N ILE A 131 2.90 4.22 -3.48
CA ILE A 131 2.15 3.05 -3.94
C ILE A 131 1.79 2.14 -2.77
N SER A 132 0.73 1.38 -2.93
CA SER A 132 0.37 0.30 -2.01
C SER A 132 -0.33 -0.83 -2.77
N GLY A 133 -0.05 -2.07 -2.39
CA GLY A 133 -0.69 -3.24 -2.96
C GLY A 133 -1.20 -4.21 -1.91
N LEU A 134 -2.52 -4.25 -1.70
CA LEU A 134 -3.22 -5.17 -0.78
C LEU A 134 -2.73 -5.07 0.68
N ALA A 135 -2.59 -3.84 1.19
CA ALA A 135 -2.12 -3.61 2.56
C ALA A 135 -3.03 -2.69 3.38
N ILE A 136 -3.49 -1.57 2.81
CA ILE A 136 -4.19 -0.53 3.56
C ILE A 136 -5.57 -1.01 4.07
N HIS A 137 -6.17 -2.02 3.45
CA HIS A 137 -7.46 -2.56 3.88
C HIS A 137 -7.46 -3.18 5.30
N HIS A 138 -6.29 -3.46 5.86
CA HIS A 138 -6.17 -3.95 7.25
C HIS A 138 -6.26 -2.84 8.31
N LEU A 139 -6.10 -1.56 7.92
CA LEU A 139 -6.19 -0.43 8.84
C LEU A 139 -7.66 -0.11 9.17
N ASN A 140 -7.92 0.42 10.37
CA ASN A 140 -9.24 0.98 10.66
C ASN A 140 -9.52 2.23 9.82
N HIS A 141 -10.78 2.63 9.72
CA HIS A 141 -11.20 3.68 8.78
C HIS A 141 -10.60 5.06 9.13
N GLU A 142 -10.49 5.40 10.42
CA GLU A 142 -9.88 6.66 10.87
C GLU A 142 -8.40 6.69 10.49
N ARG A 143 -7.70 5.57 10.64
CA ARG A 143 -6.29 5.47 10.28
C ARG A 143 -6.08 5.50 8.76
N LYS A 144 -6.96 4.89 7.97
CA LYS A 144 -6.93 5.02 6.50
C LYS A 144 -6.98 6.49 6.08
N TYR A 145 -7.92 7.25 6.65
CA TYR A 145 -8.08 8.67 6.33
C TYR A 145 -6.82 9.46 6.67
N SER A 146 -6.29 9.31 7.90
CA SER A 146 -5.07 10.01 8.31
C SER A 146 -3.84 9.57 7.51
N LEU A 147 -3.77 8.28 7.11
CA LEU A 147 -2.71 7.79 6.21
C LEU A 147 -2.77 8.49 4.83
N TYR A 148 -3.96 8.69 4.28
CA TYR A 148 -4.12 9.41 3.01
C TYR A 148 -3.69 10.87 3.12
N GLN A 149 -3.91 11.53 4.27
CA GLN A 149 -3.37 12.86 4.55
C GLN A 149 -1.84 12.86 4.59
N GLU A 150 -1.23 11.90 5.31
CA GLU A 150 0.23 11.72 5.35
C GLU A 150 0.82 11.47 3.95
N VAL A 151 0.16 10.64 3.15
CA VAL A 151 0.54 10.39 1.75
C VAL A 151 0.51 11.68 0.93
N TYR A 152 -0.55 12.49 1.08
CA TYR A 152 -0.63 13.77 0.39
C TYR A 152 0.52 14.72 0.78
N ASP A 153 0.83 14.80 2.07
CA ASP A 153 1.91 15.66 2.57
C ASP A 153 3.28 15.21 2.05
N LEU A 154 3.52 13.89 1.99
CA LEU A 154 4.78 13.29 1.54
C LEU A 154 4.99 13.33 0.02
N LEU A 155 3.96 13.56 -0.79
CA LEU A 155 4.10 13.67 -2.24
C LEU A 155 4.68 15.01 -2.67
N THR A 156 5.51 15.00 -3.71
CA THR A 156 5.89 16.22 -4.45
C THR A 156 4.66 16.82 -5.15
N PRO A 157 4.63 18.14 -5.44
CA PRO A 157 3.66 18.67 -6.41
C PRO A 157 3.74 17.90 -7.73
N GLY A 158 2.59 17.47 -8.27
CA GLY A 158 2.52 16.58 -9.43
C GLY A 158 2.78 15.09 -9.13
N GLY A 159 3.06 14.72 -7.88
CA GLY A 159 3.25 13.34 -7.46
C GLY A 159 1.94 12.54 -7.41
N VAL A 160 2.02 11.23 -7.54
CA VAL A 160 0.86 10.33 -7.64
C VAL A 160 0.76 9.36 -6.46
N PHE A 161 -0.45 9.13 -5.98
CA PHE A 161 -0.79 8.04 -5.08
C PHE A 161 -1.54 6.94 -5.83
N CYS A 162 -1.07 5.69 -5.75
CA CYS A 162 -1.71 4.51 -6.35
C CYS A 162 -1.95 3.45 -5.27
N ASN A 163 -3.22 3.19 -4.96
CA ASN A 163 -3.62 2.17 -3.99
C ASN A 163 -4.43 1.06 -4.68
N LEU A 164 -3.78 -0.07 -4.95
CA LEU A 164 -4.45 -1.29 -5.41
C LEU A 164 -4.87 -2.10 -4.20
N ASP A 165 -6.16 -2.09 -3.86
CA ASP A 165 -6.58 -2.63 -2.57
C ASP A 165 -7.91 -3.38 -2.60
N HIS A 166 -8.20 -4.07 -1.50
CA HIS A 166 -9.44 -4.78 -1.25
C HIS A 166 -10.48 -3.81 -0.66
N VAL A 167 -11.55 -3.54 -1.41
CA VAL A 167 -12.62 -2.62 -1.03
C VAL A 167 -13.90 -3.39 -0.67
N ALA A 168 -14.76 -2.78 0.15
CA ALA A 168 -16.03 -3.38 0.51
C ALA A 168 -16.96 -3.50 -0.70
N SER A 169 -17.62 -4.65 -0.82
CA SER A 169 -18.74 -4.82 -1.78
C SER A 169 -19.94 -3.99 -1.38
N PRO A 170 -20.67 -3.42 -2.35
CA PRO A 170 -21.91 -2.68 -2.06
C PRO A 170 -23.04 -3.58 -1.55
N THR A 171 -22.96 -4.89 -1.73
CA THR A 171 -23.97 -5.85 -1.27
C THR A 171 -23.37 -7.18 -0.80
N LYS A 172 -24.03 -7.82 0.15
CA LYS A 172 -23.66 -9.18 0.62
C LYS A 172 -23.64 -10.21 -0.52
N ARG A 173 -24.47 -10.05 -1.55
CA ARG A 173 -24.51 -10.94 -2.72
C ARG A 173 -23.21 -10.85 -3.52
N LEU A 174 -22.73 -9.64 -3.78
CA LEU A 174 -21.47 -9.41 -4.51
C LEU A 174 -20.27 -9.89 -3.69
N HIS A 175 -20.27 -9.66 -2.38
CA HIS A 175 -19.24 -10.18 -1.48
C HIS A 175 -19.15 -11.72 -1.56
N LYS A 176 -20.27 -12.42 -1.47
CA LYS A 176 -20.30 -13.87 -1.66
C LYS A 176 -19.79 -14.30 -3.04
N GLN A 177 -20.09 -13.53 -4.08
CA GLN A 177 -19.59 -13.80 -5.42
C GLN A 177 -18.07 -13.62 -5.50
N PHE A 178 -17.49 -12.62 -4.84
CA PHE A 178 -16.06 -12.42 -4.74
C PHE A 178 -15.40 -13.61 -4.03
N LEU A 179 -15.86 -13.97 -2.82
CA LEU A 179 -15.33 -15.10 -2.06
C LEU A 179 -15.39 -16.43 -2.83
N ALA A 180 -16.46 -16.65 -3.62
CA ALA A 180 -16.58 -17.85 -4.43
C ALA A 180 -15.56 -17.94 -5.57
N LYS A 181 -14.99 -16.81 -6.00
CA LYS A 181 -13.98 -16.70 -7.07
C LYS A 181 -12.55 -16.67 -6.56
N THR A 182 -12.37 -16.38 -5.28
CA THR A 182 -11.04 -16.39 -4.63
C THR A 182 -10.73 -17.79 -4.10
N THR A 183 -9.45 -18.09 -3.93
CA THR A 183 -9.00 -19.33 -3.30
C THR A 183 -9.30 -19.38 -1.81
N TYR A 184 -9.52 -18.24 -1.18
CA TYR A 184 -9.69 -18.12 0.27
C TYR A 184 -11.00 -18.66 0.80
N LYS A 185 -12.02 -18.84 0.09
CA LYS A 185 -13.36 -19.34 0.54
C LYS A 185 -13.87 -18.81 1.89
N LYS A 186 -13.09 -18.05 2.63
CA LYS A 186 -13.39 -17.46 3.94
C LYS A 186 -12.92 -16.03 3.97
N GLU A 187 -13.66 -15.19 4.67
CA GLU A 187 -13.30 -13.83 4.96
C GLU A 187 -12.12 -13.79 5.92
N ASP A 188 -11.12 -12.97 5.59
CA ASP A 188 -10.03 -12.65 6.50
C ASP A 188 -10.54 -11.72 7.61
N LYS A 189 -10.41 -12.15 8.86
CA LYS A 189 -10.90 -11.40 10.03
C LYS A 189 -10.12 -10.11 10.28
N SER A 190 -8.90 -9.98 9.76
CA SER A 190 -8.10 -8.77 9.87
C SER A 190 -8.59 -7.66 8.95
N ASN A 191 -9.42 -7.98 7.95
CA ASN A 191 -9.95 -7.01 7.01
C ASN A 191 -10.83 -5.95 7.70
N LYS A 192 -10.55 -4.70 7.37
CA LYS A 192 -11.33 -3.51 7.75
C LYS A 192 -11.78 -2.81 6.46
N LEU A 193 -12.54 -3.56 5.65
CA LEU A 193 -12.95 -3.11 4.32
C LEU A 193 -13.78 -1.82 4.41
N LEU A 194 -13.50 -0.90 3.49
CA LEU A 194 -14.27 0.33 3.30
C LEU A 194 -14.69 0.40 1.83
N ASP A 195 -15.86 0.95 1.58
CA ASP A 195 -16.33 1.11 0.22
C ASP A 195 -15.47 2.10 -0.58
N MET A 196 -15.39 1.84 -1.88
CA MET A 196 -14.56 2.58 -2.81
C MET A 196 -14.96 4.06 -2.88
N GLN A 197 -16.26 4.37 -2.90
CA GLN A 197 -16.76 5.75 -3.06
C GLN A 197 -16.36 6.64 -1.89
N THR A 198 -16.46 6.11 -0.66
CA THR A 198 -15.98 6.82 0.53
C THR A 198 -14.49 7.11 0.45
N GLN A 199 -13.68 6.16 -0.02
CA GLN A 199 -12.23 6.36 -0.14
C GLN A 199 -11.88 7.40 -1.22
N LEU A 200 -12.53 7.36 -2.40
CA LEU A 200 -12.34 8.36 -3.46
C LEU A 200 -12.72 9.75 -2.96
N LYS A 201 -13.87 9.88 -2.28
CA LYS A 201 -14.30 11.15 -1.69
C LYS A 201 -13.30 11.69 -0.67
N TRP A 202 -12.70 10.84 0.15
CA TRP A 202 -11.66 11.25 1.09
C TRP A 202 -10.41 11.79 0.38
N LEU A 203 -9.98 11.16 -0.71
CA LEU A 203 -8.86 11.66 -1.50
C LEU A 203 -9.16 13.05 -2.08
N GLU A 204 -10.37 13.28 -2.62
CA GLU A 204 -10.80 14.60 -3.08
C GLU A 204 -10.84 15.64 -1.96
N GLU A 205 -11.41 15.28 -0.79
CA GLU A 205 -11.50 16.16 0.40
C GLU A 205 -10.12 16.54 0.95
N ILE A 206 -9.12 15.66 0.83
CA ILE A 206 -7.72 15.93 1.23
C ILE A 206 -7.04 16.88 0.25
N GLY A 207 -7.47 16.93 -1.01
CA GLY A 207 -6.96 17.86 -2.00
C GLY A 207 -6.30 17.21 -3.21
N PHE A 208 -6.38 15.87 -3.36
CA PHE A 208 -5.99 15.21 -4.59
C PHE A 208 -6.90 15.62 -5.75
N ILE A 209 -6.35 15.70 -6.94
CA ILE A 209 -7.06 15.90 -8.21
C ILE A 209 -6.97 14.62 -9.06
N ASP A 210 -7.76 14.55 -10.12
CA ASP A 210 -7.85 13.39 -11.02
C ASP A 210 -8.09 12.08 -10.25
N VAL A 211 -8.89 12.18 -9.19
CA VAL A 211 -9.22 11.05 -8.31
C VAL A 211 -10.24 10.15 -8.98
N ASP A 212 -9.88 8.90 -9.22
CA ASP A 212 -10.80 7.90 -9.76
C ASP A 212 -10.37 6.47 -9.40
N CYS A 213 -11.26 5.51 -9.71
CA CYS A 213 -10.96 4.08 -9.72
C CYS A 213 -10.52 3.67 -11.13
N TYR A 214 -9.23 3.55 -11.37
CA TYR A 214 -8.66 3.30 -12.68
C TYR A 214 -8.68 1.84 -13.12
N TRP A 215 -8.90 0.92 -12.19
CA TRP A 215 -9.15 -0.48 -12.48
C TRP A 215 -9.97 -1.11 -11.35
N LYS A 216 -10.87 -2.03 -11.71
CA LYS A 216 -11.68 -2.75 -10.73
C LYS A 216 -12.05 -4.14 -11.20
N TRP A 217 -11.87 -5.12 -10.31
CA TRP A 217 -12.43 -6.44 -10.45
C TRP A 217 -13.09 -6.85 -9.12
N LEU A 218 -14.43 -6.89 -9.09
CA LEU A 218 -15.25 -7.16 -7.90
C LEU A 218 -14.83 -6.29 -6.70
N GLU A 219 -14.14 -6.85 -5.71
CA GLU A 219 -13.67 -6.17 -4.51
C GLU A 219 -12.22 -5.69 -4.61
N LEU A 220 -11.52 -6.00 -5.69
CA LEU A 220 -10.21 -5.42 -5.95
C LEU A 220 -10.36 -4.15 -6.77
N ALA A 221 -9.75 -3.07 -6.31
CA ALA A 221 -9.83 -1.75 -6.95
C ALA A 221 -8.49 -1.03 -6.89
N LEU A 222 -8.14 -0.34 -7.97
CA LEU A 222 -7.03 0.59 -8.01
C LEU A 222 -7.56 2.02 -7.89
N LEU A 223 -7.31 2.65 -6.76
CA LEU A 223 -7.62 4.05 -6.50
C LEU A 223 -6.37 4.88 -6.79
N VAL A 224 -6.52 5.94 -7.57
CA VAL A 224 -5.42 6.84 -7.91
C VAL A 224 -5.85 8.27 -7.63
N GLY A 225 -4.91 9.09 -7.15
CA GLY A 225 -5.06 10.52 -6.99
C GLY A 225 -3.72 11.23 -7.23
N LEU A 226 -3.78 12.41 -7.82
CA LEU A 226 -2.64 13.25 -8.14
C LEU A 226 -2.57 14.43 -7.19
N LYS A 227 -1.39 14.75 -6.62
CA LYS A 227 -1.19 16.00 -5.90
C LYS A 227 -1.05 17.15 -6.90
N PRO A 228 -1.81 18.25 -6.75
CA PRO A 228 -1.68 19.40 -7.65
C PRO A 228 -0.25 19.92 -7.76
N PHE A 229 0.07 20.57 -8.91
CA PHE A 229 1.36 21.22 -9.17
C PHE A 229 1.55 22.50 -8.37
#